data_54cade94f8d237ca6dcf5ec30aaeceb8
#
_entry.id   54cade94f8d237ca6dcf5ec30aaeceb8
#
_cell.length_a   1.000
_cell.length_b   1.000
_cell.length_c   1.000
_cell.angle_alpha   90.00
_cell.angle_beta   90.00
_cell.angle_gamma   90.00
#
_symmetry.space_group_name_H-M   'P 1'
#
loop_
_entity.id
_entity.type
_entity.pdbx_description
1 polymer ?
#
loop_
_entity_poly.entity_id
_entity_poly.type
_entity_poly.pdbx_seq_one_letter_code
_entity_poly.pdbx_strand_id
1 'polypeptide(L)'
;MFAMHPLTNLWRVRFVIPVAVAMAILPAGRGMAQIGGGGFGFGGQAVGGISVDADGIVGNLEPGALESLAAERAKALADAEWSGEAGAARKVSLKAVAAAVRESMTKSVPLSPEVVFLGGLQRIEHVFVDPDNHDIVLSGPAEPLAVDATGTVVGATSRRPPLHLEDLVVALRAIDKARAGGMTCSIDPTPDGITKLQDLLRRQTKMAADPQGLFTAMEEALGPQRVTVAGVPADSRFARVLVAADYRMKRIGMGLEGSGLEKLPSYLAMVPAGGRATALPRFWLEAAYDPIARDADELAWRLSGRRMTCLTESDVAGDNGMKRAAAPADAVARRWCDAMTANYDALAAKQPIFAELTNCIDLAVVAALIHGRQLDKRAGCDLAAFIDPATLPLPKYDVPTSVPTVATGLKKGGNWVLSASGGVKFQPWQFAANTAVAADVTAVRTQALAARPADAASTGCSWD
;
A
#
# COMPACT_ATOMS: atom_id res chain seq x y z
N MET A 1 -100.23 35.57 16.01
CA MET A 1 -100.12 34.99 17.36
C MET A 1 -99.12 33.83 17.26
N PHE A 2 -98.02 33.96 17.89
CA PHE A 2 -97.05 32.97 18.35
C PHE A 2 -97.01 31.63 17.63
N ALA A 3 -95.93 30.99 17.27
CA ALA A 3 -94.60 30.88 17.86
C ALA A 3 -93.67 29.99 17.01
N MET A 4 -92.47 30.29 17.15
CA MET A 4 -91.29 29.42 17.39
C MET A 4 -90.79 28.42 16.38
N HIS A 5 -89.57 28.69 16.02
CA HIS A 5 -88.58 27.80 15.44
C HIS A 5 -88.35 26.48 16.17
N PRO A 6 -87.67 25.50 15.49
CA PRO A 6 -86.25 25.45 15.80
C PRO A 6 -85.34 25.21 14.64
N LEU A 7 -84.10 25.73 14.82
CA LEU A 7 -82.86 25.54 14.11
C LEU A 7 -82.36 24.11 14.14
N THR A 8 -81.99 23.54 13.00
CA THR A 8 -81.11 22.38 12.97
C THR A 8 -79.78 22.74 12.27
N ASN A 9 -78.74 22.83 13.07
CA ASN A 9 -77.37 23.00 12.64
C ASN A 9 -76.86 21.68 12.03
N LEU A 10 -76.62 21.63 10.73
CA LEU A 10 -75.86 20.59 10.11
C LEU A 10 -74.36 20.92 10.15
N TRP A 11 -73.65 20.27 11.07
CA TRP A 11 -72.20 20.26 11.14
C TRP A 11 -71.68 19.43 9.95
N ARG A 12 -71.06 20.10 8.97
CA ARG A 12 -70.25 19.46 7.96
C ARG A 12 -68.88 19.15 8.59
N VAL A 13 -68.64 17.90 8.96
CA VAL A 13 -67.34 17.37 9.31
C VAL A 13 -66.56 17.27 8.02
N ARG A 14 -65.52 18.15 7.84
CA ARG A 14 -64.53 18.01 6.82
C ARG A 14 -63.51 17.00 7.32
N PHE A 15 -63.50 15.80 6.75
CA PHE A 15 -62.39 14.88 6.89
C PHE A 15 -61.18 15.48 6.13
N VAL A 16 -60.19 15.96 6.85
CA VAL A 16 -58.84 16.24 6.34
C VAL A 16 -58.10 14.92 6.41
N ILE A 17 -57.92 14.28 5.27
CA ILE A 17 -57.00 13.13 5.12
C ILE A 17 -55.58 13.71 5.14
N PRO A 18 -54.72 13.37 6.13
CA PRO A 18 -53.30 13.70 6.03
C PRO A 18 -52.71 12.82 4.93
N VAL A 19 -52.34 13.40 3.83
CA VAL A 19 -51.44 12.77 2.87
C VAL A 19 -50.07 12.68 3.55
N ALA A 20 -49.82 11.50 4.14
CA ALA A 20 -48.46 11.16 4.55
C ALA A 20 -47.62 11.03 3.30
N VAL A 21 -46.84 12.06 2.99
CA VAL A 21 -45.73 11.98 2.04
C VAL A 21 -44.70 11.10 2.72
N ALA A 22 -44.71 9.81 2.40
CA ALA A 22 -43.61 8.93 2.67
C ALA A 22 -42.44 9.42 1.82
N MET A 23 -41.58 10.26 2.39
CA MET A 23 -40.24 10.44 1.88
C MET A 23 -39.53 9.09 2.00
N ALA A 24 -39.54 8.34 0.90
CA ALA A 24 -38.60 7.26 0.72
C ALA A 24 -37.20 7.89 0.77
N ILE A 25 -36.55 7.79 1.92
CA ILE A 25 -35.11 7.97 2.04
C ILE A 25 -34.52 6.77 1.27
N LEU A 26 -34.38 6.93 -0.04
CA LEU A 26 -33.47 6.10 -0.80
C LEU A 26 -32.10 6.32 -0.15
N PRO A 27 -31.41 5.27 0.29
CA PRO A 27 -30.00 5.44 0.60
C PRO A 27 -29.39 6.00 -0.67
N ALA A 28 -28.80 7.18 -0.56
CA ALA A 28 -27.97 7.73 -1.62
C ALA A 28 -26.90 6.68 -1.86
N GLY A 29 -27.16 5.79 -2.82
CA GLY A 29 -26.14 4.96 -3.42
C GLY A 29 -25.07 5.96 -3.85
N ARG A 30 -23.93 5.92 -3.15
CA ARG A 30 -22.74 6.66 -3.57
C ARG A 30 -22.52 6.23 -5.01
N GLY A 31 -22.89 7.11 -5.93
CA GLY A 31 -22.56 6.94 -7.33
C GLY A 31 -21.06 6.73 -7.37
N MET A 32 -20.65 5.53 -7.73
CA MET A 32 -19.31 5.29 -8.20
C MET A 32 -19.09 6.32 -9.28
N ALA A 33 -18.28 7.33 -9.01
CA ALA A 33 -17.91 8.29 -10.02
C ALA A 33 -17.31 7.47 -11.15
N GLN A 34 -18.09 7.32 -12.22
CA GLN A 34 -17.58 6.83 -13.48
C GLN A 34 -16.49 7.80 -13.88
N ILE A 35 -15.24 7.39 -13.68
CA ILE A 35 -14.09 8.10 -14.21
C ILE A 35 -14.21 7.95 -15.72
N GLY A 36 -14.86 8.92 -16.35
CA GLY A 36 -14.84 9.08 -17.79
C GLY A 36 -13.42 9.47 -18.21
N GLY A 37 -12.74 8.54 -18.84
CA GLY A 37 -11.40 8.73 -19.40
C GLY A 37 -10.72 7.38 -19.45
N GLY A 38 -10.29 6.92 -20.63
CA GLY A 38 -9.52 5.69 -20.80
C GLY A 38 -8.41 5.63 -19.76
N GLY A 39 -8.37 4.58 -18.93
CA GLY A 39 -7.47 4.52 -17.80
C GLY A 39 -7.56 3.19 -17.07
N PHE A 40 -7.15 3.20 -15.84
CA PHE A 40 -7.02 2.03 -14.98
C PHE A 40 -8.38 1.42 -14.62
N GLY A 41 -8.86 0.42 -15.36
CA GLY A 41 -10.13 -0.28 -15.11
C GLY A 41 -10.17 -1.08 -13.79
N PHE A 42 -9.07 -1.14 -13.05
CA PHE A 42 -8.93 -1.85 -11.77
C PHE A 42 -8.89 -0.90 -10.56
N GLY A 43 -9.17 0.38 -10.76
CA GLY A 43 -9.21 1.39 -9.71
C GLY A 43 -10.37 1.15 -8.74
N GLY A 44 -10.08 0.79 -7.52
CA GLY A 44 -11.03 0.75 -6.41
C GLY A 44 -10.43 1.44 -5.21
N GLN A 45 -11.25 2.08 -4.36
CA GLN A 45 -10.77 2.78 -3.16
C GLN A 45 -10.09 1.86 -2.13
N ALA A 46 -10.23 0.53 -2.28
CA ALA A 46 -9.68 -0.47 -1.37
C ALA A 46 -8.30 -0.95 -1.83
N VAL A 47 -7.30 -0.74 -1.00
CA VAL A 47 -5.92 -1.22 -1.16
C VAL A 47 -5.52 -1.93 0.14
N GLY A 48 -4.97 -3.13 0.06
CA GLY A 48 -4.52 -3.88 1.24
C GLY A 48 -5.62 -4.23 2.25
N GLY A 49 -6.88 -4.30 1.81
CA GLY A 49 -8.03 -4.61 2.68
C GLY A 49 -8.39 -3.50 3.66
N ILE A 50 -7.90 -2.28 3.47
CA ILE A 50 -8.34 -1.11 4.24
C ILE A 50 -9.34 -0.26 3.46
N SER A 51 -10.21 0.43 4.20
CA SER A 51 -11.05 1.52 3.72
C SER A 51 -10.54 2.85 4.27
N VAL A 52 -10.83 3.93 3.57
CA VAL A 52 -10.71 5.29 4.08
C VAL A 52 -12.00 5.99 3.76
N ASP A 53 -12.68 6.52 4.77
CA ASP A 53 -13.94 7.21 4.59
C ASP A 53 -13.73 8.66 4.10
N ALA A 54 -14.85 9.38 3.94
CA ALA A 54 -14.81 10.77 3.46
C ALA A 54 -14.10 11.75 4.42
N ASP A 55 -13.99 11.39 5.70
CA ASP A 55 -13.28 12.17 6.73
C ASP A 55 -11.79 11.77 6.82
N GLY A 56 -11.37 10.79 6.01
CA GLY A 56 -10.00 10.29 5.98
C GLY A 56 -9.68 9.28 7.09
N ILE A 57 -10.70 8.70 7.72
CA ILE A 57 -10.51 7.70 8.79
C ILE A 57 -10.20 6.33 8.16
N VAL A 58 -9.09 5.76 8.57
CA VAL A 58 -8.65 4.44 8.12
C VAL A 58 -9.29 3.35 8.96
N GLY A 59 -9.86 2.35 8.29
CA GLY A 59 -10.44 1.17 8.92
C GLY A 59 -10.24 -0.10 8.09
N ASN A 60 -10.70 -1.23 8.58
CA ASN A 60 -10.79 -2.45 7.79
C ASN A 60 -11.96 -2.36 6.83
N LEU A 61 -11.78 -2.91 5.63
CA LEU A 61 -12.89 -3.05 4.69
C LEU A 61 -13.89 -4.10 5.21
N GLU A 62 -15.17 -3.81 5.06
CA GLU A 62 -16.23 -4.74 5.45
C GLU A 62 -16.23 -6.00 4.56
N PRO A 63 -16.54 -7.19 5.11
CA PRO A 63 -16.50 -8.45 4.36
C PRO A 63 -17.32 -8.44 3.06
N GLY A 64 -18.53 -7.88 3.08
CA GLY A 64 -19.38 -7.80 1.89
C GLY A 64 -18.80 -6.88 0.79
N ALA A 65 -18.08 -5.84 1.18
CA ALA A 65 -17.37 -4.97 0.23
C ALA A 65 -16.15 -5.68 -0.39
N LEU A 66 -15.46 -6.53 0.39
CA LEU A 66 -14.37 -7.37 -0.11
C LEU A 66 -14.86 -8.36 -1.16
N GLU A 67 -15.97 -9.05 -0.91
CA GLU A 67 -16.57 -10.00 -1.86
C GLU A 67 -16.97 -9.32 -3.17
N SER A 68 -17.61 -8.16 -3.10
CA SER A 68 -18.02 -7.38 -4.27
C SER A 68 -16.81 -6.94 -5.09
N LEU A 69 -15.75 -6.45 -4.42
CA LEU A 69 -14.50 -6.04 -5.06
C LEU A 69 -13.80 -7.23 -5.74
N ALA A 70 -13.78 -8.38 -5.07
CA ALA A 70 -13.19 -9.60 -5.61
C ALA A 70 -13.93 -10.05 -6.89
N ALA A 71 -15.26 -10.04 -6.88
CA ALA A 71 -16.07 -10.42 -8.05
C ALA A 71 -15.87 -9.44 -9.23
N GLU A 72 -15.82 -8.14 -8.97
CA GLU A 72 -15.58 -7.11 -9.99
C GLU A 72 -14.20 -7.28 -10.64
N ARG A 73 -13.15 -7.42 -9.83
CA ARG A 73 -11.79 -7.61 -10.32
C ARG A 73 -11.59 -8.95 -11.05
N ALA A 74 -12.21 -10.03 -10.55
CA ALA A 74 -12.18 -11.31 -11.23
C ALA A 74 -12.82 -11.25 -12.62
N LYS A 75 -13.95 -10.54 -12.77
CA LYS A 75 -14.57 -10.29 -14.05
C LYS A 75 -13.67 -9.49 -14.99
N ALA A 76 -13.00 -8.45 -14.47
CA ALA A 76 -12.10 -7.62 -15.27
C ALA A 76 -10.84 -8.38 -15.74
N LEU A 77 -10.42 -9.43 -15.01
CA LEU A 77 -9.30 -10.29 -15.40
C LEU A 77 -9.71 -11.47 -16.30
N ALA A 78 -11.00 -11.83 -16.37
CA ALA A 78 -11.46 -13.02 -17.07
C ALA A 78 -11.16 -13.00 -18.58
N ASP A 79 -11.16 -11.80 -19.17
CA ASP A 79 -10.91 -11.60 -20.60
C ASP A 79 -9.42 -11.31 -20.90
N ALA A 80 -8.54 -11.36 -19.89
CA ALA A 80 -7.12 -11.09 -20.06
C ALA A 80 -6.38 -12.33 -20.56
N GLU A 81 -5.77 -12.22 -21.72
CA GLU A 81 -4.85 -13.24 -22.21
C GLU A 81 -3.48 -13.03 -21.56
N TRP A 82 -3.10 -13.93 -20.67
CA TRP A 82 -1.77 -13.95 -20.06
C TRP A 82 -0.86 -14.85 -20.86
N SER A 83 0.09 -14.28 -21.59
CA SER A 83 1.14 -15.03 -22.28
C SER A 83 2.24 -15.43 -21.30
N GLY A 84 2.86 -16.58 -21.51
CA GLY A 84 4.05 -17.04 -20.79
C GLY A 84 3.81 -17.98 -19.61
N GLU A 85 4.90 -18.61 -19.18
CA GLU A 85 4.90 -19.64 -18.12
C GLU A 85 5.11 -18.99 -16.74
N ALA A 86 4.51 -19.61 -15.71
CA ALA A 86 4.70 -19.17 -14.33
C ALA A 86 6.17 -19.35 -13.90
N GLY A 87 6.73 -18.33 -13.25
CA GLY A 87 8.10 -18.34 -12.72
C GLY A 87 9.19 -17.98 -13.74
N ALA A 88 8.84 -17.75 -15.02
CA ALA A 88 9.79 -17.25 -16.01
C ALA A 88 10.29 -15.84 -15.63
N ALA A 89 11.53 -15.53 -16.00
CA ALA A 89 12.08 -14.19 -15.88
C ALA A 89 11.52 -13.28 -16.98
N ARG A 90 10.28 -12.83 -16.80
CA ARG A 90 9.59 -11.97 -17.75
C ARG A 90 10.29 -10.64 -17.91
N LYS A 91 10.28 -10.12 -19.11
CA LYS A 91 10.80 -8.80 -19.49
C LYS A 91 9.64 -7.93 -19.90
N VAL A 92 9.61 -6.69 -19.41
CA VAL A 92 8.59 -5.69 -19.73
C VAL A 92 9.25 -4.46 -20.33
N SER A 93 8.84 -4.12 -21.54
CA SER A 93 9.32 -2.95 -22.28
C SER A 93 8.59 -1.68 -21.81
N LEU A 94 9.31 -0.73 -21.22
CA LEU A 94 8.72 0.56 -20.87
C LEU A 94 8.33 1.38 -22.10
N LYS A 95 9.05 1.22 -23.22
CA LYS A 95 8.69 1.82 -24.51
C LYS A 95 7.31 1.30 -24.98
N ALA A 96 7.10 -0.03 -24.94
CA ALA A 96 5.84 -0.62 -25.37
C ALA A 96 4.70 -0.25 -24.43
N VAL A 97 4.91 -0.25 -23.11
CA VAL A 97 3.93 0.24 -22.12
C VAL A 97 3.59 1.71 -22.40
N ALA A 98 4.56 2.58 -22.65
CA ALA A 98 4.30 3.99 -22.98
C ALA A 98 3.53 4.16 -24.29
N ALA A 99 3.79 3.31 -25.28
CA ALA A 99 3.03 3.29 -26.54
C ALA A 99 1.57 2.86 -26.31
N ALA A 100 1.35 1.80 -25.54
CA ALA A 100 0.00 1.32 -25.18
C ALA A 100 -0.78 2.38 -24.38
N VAL A 101 -0.13 3.12 -23.48
CA VAL A 101 -0.73 4.25 -22.78
C VAL A 101 -1.18 5.34 -23.75
N ARG A 102 -0.31 5.76 -24.68
CA ARG A 102 -0.67 6.78 -25.70
C ARG A 102 -1.83 6.33 -26.58
N GLU A 103 -1.83 5.07 -26.99
CA GLU A 103 -2.90 4.48 -27.79
C GLU A 103 -4.23 4.45 -27.04
N SER A 104 -4.22 3.96 -25.79
CA SER A 104 -5.39 3.94 -24.90
C SER A 104 -6.01 5.34 -24.75
N MET A 105 -5.18 6.36 -24.49
CA MET A 105 -5.64 7.73 -24.34
C MET A 105 -6.19 8.31 -25.64
N THR A 106 -5.53 8.04 -26.78
CA THR A 106 -5.98 8.52 -28.09
C THR A 106 -7.31 7.89 -28.51
N LYS A 107 -7.47 6.59 -28.24
CA LYS A 107 -8.67 5.84 -28.61
C LYS A 107 -9.77 5.88 -27.54
N SER A 108 -9.51 6.45 -26.38
CA SER A 108 -10.39 6.45 -25.20
C SER A 108 -10.85 5.04 -24.81
N VAL A 109 -9.93 4.05 -24.86
CA VAL A 109 -10.18 2.67 -24.45
C VAL A 109 -9.42 2.37 -23.17
N PRO A 110 -9.93 1.49 -22.29
CA PRO A 110 -9.19 1.08 -21.08
C PRO A 110 -7.86 0.43 -21.42
N LEU A 111 -6.87 0.60 -20.53
CA LEU A 111 -5.62 -0.14 -20.59
C LEU A 111 -5.88 -1.65 -20.38
N SER A 112 -5.18 -2.50 -21.13
CA SER A 112 -5.25 -3.94 -20.92
C SER A 112 -4.69 -4.33 -19.53
N PRO A 113 -5.17 -5.42 -18.91
CA PRO A 113 -4.62 -5.91 -17.66
C PRO A 113 -3.10 -6.16 -17.71
N GLU A 114 -2.56 -6.62 -18.83
CA GLU A 114 -1.13 -6.79 -19.03
C GLU A 114 -0.36 -5.48 -18.83
N VAL A 115 -0.84 -4.39 -19.38
CA VAL A 115 -0.23 -3.05 -19.23
C VAL A 115 -0.40 -2.53 -17.81
N VAL A 116 -1.61 -2.65 -17.23
CA VAL A 116 -1.91 -2.19 -15.87
C VAL A 116 -1.04 -2.88 -14.83
N PHE A 117 -0.79 -4.19 -15.03
CA PHE A 117 -0.01 -5.02 -14.09
C PHE A 117 1.42 -5.31 -14.58
N LEU A 118 1.95 -4.51 -15.49
CA LEU A 118 3.32 -4.59 -15.99
C LEU A 118 3.74 -6.03 -16.33
N GLY A 119 2.96 -6.67 -17.22
CA GLY A 119 3.21 -8.04 -17.67
C GLY A 119 3.06 -9.11 -16.59
N GLY A 120 2.45 -8.78 -15.44
CA GLY A 120 2.33 -9.70 -14.30
C GLY A 120 3.60 -9.84 -13.46
N LEU A 121 4.59 -8.95 -13.63
CA LEU A 121 5.80 -8.93 -12.80
C LEU A 121 5.44 -8.80 -11.32
N GLN A 122 6.02 -9.66 -10.48
CA GLN A 122 5.77 -9.70 -9.04
C GLN A 122 6.85 -8.99 -8.21
N ARG A 123 7.96 -8.65 -8.81
CA ARG A 123 9.03 -7.78 -8.31
C ARG A 123 10.00 -7.46 -9.45
N ILE A 124 10.90 -6.51 -9.21
CA ILE A 124 11.96 -6.19 -10.15
C ILE A 124 13.27 -6.82 -9.67
N GLU A 125 13.86 -7.66 -10.50
CA GLU A 125 15.20 -8.22 -10.28
C GLU A 125 16.25 -7.53 -11.14
N HIS A 126 15.90 -7.15 -12.37
CA HIS A 126 16.82 -6.49 -13.27
C HIS A 126 16.18 -5.30 -13.98
N VAL A 127 17.03 -4.32 -14.32
CA VAL A 127 16.72 -3.22 -15.23
C VAL A 127 17.77 -3.23 -16.33
N PHE A 128 17.33 -3.31 -17.58
CA PHE A 128 18.20 -3.29 -18.74
C PHE A 128 17.96 -2.04 -19.57
N VAL A 129 19.04 -1.45 -20.04
CA VAL A 129 19.04 -0.35 -20.99
C VAL A 129 19.35 -0.93 -22.37
N ASP A 130 18.48 -0.68 -23.34
CA ASP A 130 18.57 -1.19 -24.71
C ASP A 130 18.60 0.01 -25.69
N PRO A 131 19.78 0.58 -25.96
CA PRO A 131 19.91 1.72 -26.87
C PRO A 131 19.52 1.39 -28.31
N ASP A 132 19.73 0.14 -28.74
CA ASP A 132 19.46 -0.28 -30.12
C ASP A 132 17.94 -0.26 -30.42
N ASN A 133 17.11 -0.58 -29.42
CA ASN A 133 15.66 -0.55 -29.52
C ASN A 133 15.03 0.69 -28.88
N HIS A 134 15.83 1.63 -28.37
CA HIS A 134 15.36 2.82 -27.63
C HIS A 134 14.44 2.45 -26.46
N ASP A 135 14.87 1.54 -25.58
CA ASP A 135 14.02 0.96 -24.57
C ASP A 135 14.71 0.82 -23.20
N ILE A 136 13.89 0.82 -22.15
CA ILE A 136 14.24 0.37 -20.82
C ILE A 136 13.38 -0.85 -20.51
N VAL A 137 14.03 -1.94 -20.11
CA VAL A 137 13.35 -3.21 -19.85
C VAL A 137 13.44 -3.56 -18.37
N LEU A 138 12.29 -3.76 -17.75
CA LEU A 138 12.19 -4.31 -16.39
C LEU A 138 12.10 -5.83 -16.48
N SER A 139 12.81 -6.55 -15.60
CA SER A 139 12.74 -8.00 -15.59
C SER A 139 12.65 -8.57 -14.19
N GLY A 140 11.89 -9.66 -14.06
CA GLY A 140 11.68 -10.38 -12.81
C GLY A 140 10.71 -11.54 -12.95
N PRO A 141 10.41 -12.27 -11.86
CA PRO A 141 9.43 -13.35 -11.88
C PRO A 141 8.03 -12.80 -12.18
N ALA A 142 7.29 -13.54 -13.00
CA ALA A 142 5.92 -13.26 -13.35
C ALA A 142 5.11 -14.55 -13.44
N GLU A 143 3.79 -14.42 -13.38
CA GLU A 143 2.86 -15.53 -13.56
C GLU A 143 1.47 -15.01 -13.95
N PRO A 144 0.57 -15.89 -14.44
CA PRO A 144 -0.83 -15.54 -14.63
C PRO A 144 -1.46 -15.01 -13.35
N LEU A 145 -2.38 -14.06 -13.48
CA LEU A 145 -2.99 -13.38 -12.35
C LEU A 145 -4.35 -13.97 -11.98
N ALA A 146 -4.68 -13.90 -10.71
CA ALA A 146 -5.95 -14.28 -10.12
C ALA A 146 -6.36 -13.23 -9.07
N VAL A 147 -7.60 -13.30 -8.61
CA VAL A 147 -8.08 -12.46 -7.49
C VAL A 147 -8.21 -13.34 -6.25
N ASP A 148 -7.67 -12.87 -5.12
CA ASP A 148 -7.82 -13.56 -3.86
C ASP A 148 -9.14 -13.20 -3.14
N ALA A 149 -9.40 -13.84 -2.01
CA ALA A 149 -10.62 -13.62 -1.22
C ALA A 149 -10.72 -12.20 -0.62
N THR A 150 -9.63 -11.44 -0.61
CA THR A 150 -9.61 -10.04 -0.16
C THR A 150 -9.82 -9.05 -1.31
N GLY A 151 -10.05 -9.56 -2.52
CA GLY A 151 -10.14 -8.75 -3.73
C GLY A 151 -8.79 -8.27 -4.27
N THR A 152 -7.66 -8.72 -3.70
CA THR A 152 -6.34 -8.35 -4.19
C THR A 152 -5.99 -9.17 -5.44
N VAL A 153 -5.47 -8.51 -6.48
CA VAL A 153 -4.91 -9.19 -7.65
C VAL A 153 -3.56 -9.77 -7.27
N VAL A 154 -3.41 -11.06 -7.45
CA VAL A 154 -2.22 -11.82 -7.06
C VAL A 154 -1.85 -12.84 -8.14
N GLY A 155 -0.61 -13.30 -8.13
CA GLY A 155 -0.20 -14.43 -8.95
C GLY A 155 -0.97 -15.72 -8.58
N ALA A 156 -1.34 -16.48 -9.59
CA ALA A 156 -2.19 -17.67 -9.43
C ALA A 156 -1.54 -18.73 -8.53
N THR A 157 -0.21 -18.86 -8.57
CA THR A 157 0.55 -19.85 -7.83
C THR A 157 1.21 -19.27 -6.58
N SER A 158 2.01 -18.22 -6.74
CA SER A 158 2.81 -17.62 -5.66
C SER A 158 1.99 -16.82 -4.66
N ARG A 159 0.80 -16.39 -5.05
CA ARG A 159 -0.07 -15.49 -4.29
C ARG A 159 0.54 -14.10 -4.06
N ARG A 160 1.65 -13.76 -4.71
CA ARG A 160 2.27 -12.44 -4.67
C ARG A 160 1.56 -11.48 -5.63
N PRO A 161 1.28 -10.23 -5.21
CA PRO A 161 0.67 -9.23 -6.10
C PRO A 161 1.66 -8.81 -7.20
N PRO A 162 1.15 -8.47 -8.39
CA PRO A 162 1.96 -7.90 -9.46
C PRO A 162 2.37 -6.46 -9.15
N LEU A 163 3.33 -5.95 -9.91
CA LEU A 163 3.63 -4.53 -10.01
C LEU A 163 2.46 -3.79 -10.68
N HIS A 164 2.19 -2.56 -10.26
CA HIS A 164 1.18 -1.71 -10.86
C HIS A 164 1.81 -0.56 -11.67
N LEU A 165 1.34 -0.35 -12.88
CA LEU A 165 1.73 0.81 -13.70
C LEU A 165 1.47 2.15 -12.98
N GLU A 166 0.35 2.24 -12.26
CA GLU A 166 0.01 3.43 -11.46
C GLU A 166 1.10 3.77 -10.45
N ASP A 167 1.63 2.76 -9.74
CA ASP A 167 2.70 2.95 -8.76
C ASP A 167 4.04 3.32 -9.41
N LEU A 168 4.34 2.78 -10.60
CA LEU A 168 5.51 3.20 -11.40
C LEU A 168 5.39 4.68 -11.78
N VAL A 169 4.25 5.09 -12.27
CA VAL A 169 3.99 6.49 -12.68
C VAL A 169 4.09 7.43 -11.48
N VAL A 170 3.52 7.06 -10.34
CA VAL A 170 3.67 7.83 -9.08
C VAL A 170 5.14 7.92 -8.69
N ALA A 171 5.89 6.83 -8.74
CA ALA A 171 7.31 6.81 -8.41
C ALA A 171 8.11 7.75 -9.32
N LEU A 172 7.93 7.65 -10.65
CA LEU A 172 8.62 8.50 -11.63
C LEU A 172 8.31 9.99 -11.43
N ARG A 173 7.05 10.35 -11.15
CA ARG A 173 6.63 11.75 -10.95
C ARG A 173 7.06 12.32 -9.59
N ALA A 174 7.21 11.47 -8.58
CA ALA A 174 7.49 11.90 -7.21
C ALA A 174 8.98 11.85 -6.85
N ILE A 175 9.82 11.20 -7.66
CA ILE A 175 11.19 10.85 -7.28
C ILE A 175 12.06 12.05 -6.92
N ASP A 176 11.91 13.18 -7.58
CA ASP A 176 12.66 14.39 -7.24
C ASP A 176 12.26 14.98 -5.89
N LYS A 177 10.96 14.96 -5.56
CA LYS A 177 10.47 15.40 -4.25
C LYS A 177 10.99 14.52 -3.12
N ALA A 178 11.23 13.24 -3.40
CA ALA A 178 11.76 12.28 -2.44
C ALA A 178 13.26 12.47 -2.14
N ARG A 179 13.99 13.34 -2.89
CA ARG A 179 15.44 13.56 -2.69
C ARG A 179 15.79 14.00 -1.28
N ALA A 180 15.06 14.95 -0.73
CA ALA A 180 15.39 15.56 0.55
C ALA A 180 14.98 14.70 1.76
N GLY A 181 13.83 14.03 1.70
CA GLY A 181 13.23 13.34 2.86
C GLY A 181 12.92 11.86 2.66
N GLY A 182 13.12 11.34 1.45
CA GLY A 182 12.66 10.00 1.08
C GLY A 182 11.14 9.93 0.90
N MET A 183 10.63 8.70 0.90
CA MET A 183 9.21 8.39 0.90
C MET A 183 8.84 7.80 2.26
N THR A 184 7.84 8.36 2.92
CA THR A 184 7.49 7.99 4.29
C THR A 184 5.99 7.94 4.50
N CYS A 185 5.59 7.06 5.41
CA CYS A 185 4.28 7.05 6.03
C CYS A 185 4.45 6.85 7.54
N SER A 186 3.65 7.52 8.35
CA SER A 186 3.57 7.21 9.77
C SER A 186 2.15 7.34 10.29
N ILE A 187 1.82 6.51 11.28
CA ILE A 187 0.60 6.60 12.09
C ILE A 187 1.05 6.79 13.52
N ASP A 188 0.92 7.98 14.04
CA ASP A 188 1.45 8.37 15.34
C ASP A 188 0.38 9.04 16.21
N PRO A 189 0.41 8.82 17.56
CA PRO A 189 -0.39 9.60 18.48
C PRO A 189 -0.08 11.09 18.37
N THR A 190 -1.09 11.92 18.60
CA THR A 190 -0.89 13.37 18.65
C THR A 190 -0.19 13.79 19.96
N PRO A 191 0.60 14.88 19.97
CA PRO A 191 1.21 15.39 21.20
C PRO A 191 0.18 15.69 22.29
N ASP A 192 -0.97 16.25 21.90
CA ASP A 192 -2.09 16.54 22.81
C ASP A 192 -2.68 15.24 23.40
N GLY A 193 -2.89 14.21 22.58
CA GLY A 193 -3.34 12.90 23.04
C GLY A 193 -2.35 12.25 24.02
N ILE A 194 -1.05 12.33 23.75
CA ILE A 194 -0.02 11.85 24.66
C ILE A 194 -0.11 12.57 26.02
N THR A 195 -0.28 13.90 26.02
CA THR A 195 -0.41 14.71 27.23
C THR A 195 -1.65 14.30 28.04
N LYS A 196 -2.81 14.18 27.38
CA LYS A 196 -4.06 13.75 28.04
C LYS A 196 -3.94 12.33 28.62
N LEU A 197 -3.32 11.41 27.90
CA LEU A 197 -3.06 10.06 28.37
C LEU A 197 -2.16 10.06 29.63
N GLN A 198 -1.07 10.84 29.61
CA GLN A 198 -0.17 10.96 30.77
C GLN A 198 -0.91 11.53 31.98
N ASP A 199 -1.79 12.53 31.80
CA ASP A 199 -2.61 13.08 32.88
C ASP A 199 -3.61 12.08 33.43
N LEU A 200 -4.26 11.28 32.57
CA LEU A 200 -5.11 10.17 32.99
C LEU A 200 -4.34 9.17 33.85
N LEU A 201 -3.19 8.69 33.35
CA LEU A 201 -2.37 7.69 34.04
C LEU A 201 -1.81 8.20 35.39
N ARG A 202 -1.46 9.49 35.51
CA ARG A 202 -1.04 10.09 36.79
C ARG A 202 -2.16 10.11 37.83
N ARG A 203 -3.43 10.27 37.42
CA ARG A 203 -4.61 10.28 38.32
C ARG A 203 -5.04 8.85 38.70
N GLN A 204 -4.64 7.86 37.93
CA GLN A 204 -5.00 6.46 38.15
C GLN A 204 -4.07 5.81 39.16
N THR A 205 -4.40 5.88 40.46
CA THR A 205 -3.58 5.33 41.54
C THR A 205 -3.78 3.84 41.81
N LYS A 206 -4.86 3.23 41.28
CA LYS A 206 -5.16 1.79 41.40
C LYS A 206 -5.69 1.26 40.08
N MET A 207 -5.22 0.06 39.68
CA MET A 207 -5.86 -0.67 38.59
C MET A 207 -7.29 -1.02 38.99
N ALA A 208 -8.26 -0.63 38.17
CA ALA A 208 -9.66 -1.05 38.35
C ALA A 208 -9.75 -2.57 38.20
N ALA A 209 -10.72 -3.18 38.90
CA ALA A 209 -11.00 -4.59 38.75
C ALA A 209 -11.49 -4.97 37.33
N ASP A 210 -12.03 -4.00 36.62
CA ASP A 210 -12.39 -4.10 35.20
C ASP A 210 -11.37 -3.34 34.32
N PRO A 211 -10.51 -4.03 33.56
CA PRO A 211 -9.55 -3.39 32.66
C PRO A 211 -10.21 -2.73 31.45
N GLN A 212 -11.45 -3.14 31.06
CA GLN A 212 -12.12 -2.64 29.87
C GLN A 212 -12.46 -1.15 29.99
N GLY A 213 -12.99 -0.72 31.13
CA GLY A 213 -13.28 0.70 31.38
C GLY A 213 -12.01 1.57 31.36
N LEU A 214 -10.89 1.03 31.84
CA LEU A 214 -9.62 1.72 31.75
C LEU A 214 -9.13 1.82 30.30
N PHE A 215 -9.26 0.78 29.49
CA PHE A 215 -8.87 0.81 28.08
C PHE A 215 -9.68 1.86 27.32
N THR A 216 -11.00 1.89 27.47
CA THR A 216 -11.85 2.91 26.86
C THR A 216 -11.42 4.33 27.26
N ALA A 217 -11.17 4.57 28.55
CA ALA A 217 -10.70 5.88 29.01
C ALA A 217 -9.31 6.26 28.42
N MET A 218 -8.44 5.27 28.22
CA MET A 218 -7.11 5.49 27.60
C MET A 218 -7.24 5.75 26.10
N GLU A 219 -8.12 5.05 25.40
CA GLU A 219 -8.43 5.29 23.97
C GLU A 219 -8.99 6.70 23.76
N GLU A 220 -9.95 7.10 24.59
CA GLU A 220 -10.52 8.45 24.57
C GLU A 220 -9.48 9.54 24.88
N ALA A 221 -8.62 9.31 25.86
CA ALA A 221 -7.59 10.26 26.24
C ALA A 221 -6.53 10.43 25.14
N LEU A 222 -6.08 9.33 24.54
CA LEU A 222 -5.11 9.36 23.44
C LEU A 222 -5.73 9.95 22.17
N GLY A 223 -7.01 9.68 21.94
CA GLY A 223 -7.74 10.08 20.74
C GLY A 223 -7.22 9.40 19.47
N PRO A 224 -7.69 9.80 18.29
CA PRO A 224 -7.24 9.22 17.04
C PRO A 224 -5.77 9.55 16.75
N GLN A 225 -5.07 8.58 16.18
CA GLN A 225 -3.70 8.74 15.71
C GLN A 225 -3.71 9.45 14.36
N ARG A 226 -2.74 10.31 14.13
CA ARG A 226 -2.59 11.04 12.87
C ARG A 226 -1.80 10.23 11.86
N VAL A 227 -2.32 10.14 10.65
CA VAL A 227 -1.59 9.62 9.48
C VAL A 227 -0.82 10.74 8.82
N THR A 228 0.45 10.51 8.50
CA THR A 228 1.29 11.44 7.73
C THR A 228 1.93 10.68 6.58
N VAL A 229 1.81 11.22 5.35
CA VAL A 229 2.47 10.70 4.15
C VAL A 229 3.33 11.79 3.56
N ALA A 230 4.56 11.47 3.18
CA ALA A 230 5.47 12.40 2.51
C ALA A 230 6.28 11.71 1.39
N GLY A 231 6.73 12.49 0.43
CA GLY A 231 7.52 12.03 -0.71
C GLY A 231 6.68 11.48 -1.88
N VAL A 232 5.39 11.17 -1.66
CA VAL A 232 4.43 10.78 -2.70
C VAL A 232 3.12 11.54 -2.52
N PRO A 233 2.26 11.66 -3.56
CA PRO A 233 0.92 12.24 -3.42
C PRO A 233 0.08 11.42 -2.43
N ALA A 234 -0.51 12.08 -1.44
CA ALA A 234 -1.29 11.41 -0.39
C ALA A 234 -2.61 10.79 -0.93
N ASP A 235 -3.09 11.28 -2.07
CA ASP A 235 -4.27 10.79 -2.80
C ASP A 235 -3.93 9.72 -3.86
N SER A 236 -2.76 9.07 -3.76
CA SER A 236 -2.31 8.01 -4.69
C SER A 236 -2.51 6.60 -4.12
N ARG A 237 -2.58 5.60 -5.03
CA ARG A 237 -2.51 4.18 -4.65
C ARG A 237 -1.24 3.88 -3.86
N PHE A 238 -0.11 4.40 -4.31
CA PHE A 238 1.19 4.25 -3.64
C PHE A 238 1.11 4.65 -2.16
N ALA A 239 0.55 5.83 -1.86
CA ALA A 239 0.33 6.28 -0.48
C ALA A 239 -0.56 5.32 0.32
N ARG A 240 -1.63 4.79 -0.32
CA ARG A 240 -2.52 3.79 0.29
C ARG A 240 -1.77 2.50 0.64
N VAL A 241 -0.86 2.03 -0.22
CA VAL A 241 -0.02 0.85 0.07
C VAL A 241 0.86 1.11 1.29
N LEU A 242 1.51 2.27 1.39
CA LEU A 242 2.33 2.63 2.56
C LEU A 242 1.50 2.60 3.85
N VAL A 243 0.33 3.25 3.83
CA VAL A 243 -0.57 3.34 5.00
C VAL A 243 -1.12 1.97 5.37
N ALA A 244 -1.55 1.17 4.40
CA ALA A 244 -2.11 -0.16 4.66
C ALA A 244 -1.07 -1.11 5.26
N ALA A 245 0.16 -1.10 4.75
CA ALA A 245 1.24 -1.93 5.28
C ALA A 245 1.64 -1.52 6.71
N ASP A 246 1.73 -0.22 6.99
CA ASP A 246 1.96 0.30 8.34
C ASP A 246 0.82 -0.07 9.29
N TYR A 247 -0.42 0.13 8.88
CA TYR A 247 -1.61 -0.23 9.64
C TYR A 247 -1.64 -1.72 10.01
N ARG A 248 -1.39 -2.61 9.02
CA ARG A 248 -1.34 -4.06 9.25
C ARG A 248 -0.18 -4.48 10.15
N MET A 249 1.01 -3.94 9.93
CA MET A 249 2.16 -4.21 10.80
C MET A 249 1.85 -3.91 12.27
N LYS A 250 1.25 -2.76 12.56
CA LYS A 250 0.88 -2.35 13.92
C LYS A 250 -0.18 -3.27 14.53
N ARG A 251 -1.21 -3.65 13.77
CA ARG A 251 -2.25 -4.56 14.25
C ARG A 251 -1.70 -5.95 14.57
N ILE A 252 -0.76 -6.46 13.76
CA ILE A 252 -0.03 -7.71 14.05
C ILE A 252 0.80 -7.54 15.33
N GLY A 253 1.58 -6.48 15.43
CA GLY A 253 2.39 -6.20 16.62
C GLY A 253 1.55 -6.11 17.89
N MET A 254 0.43 -5.44 17.84
CA MET A 254 -0.50 -5.29 18.96
C MET A 254 -1.33 -6.56 19.26
N GLY A 255 -1.33 -7.56 18.39
CA GLY A 255 -2.14 -8.76 18.53
C GLY A 255 -3.64 -8.56 18.22
N LEU A 256 -3.99 -7.49 17.52
CA LEU A 256 -5.33 -7.23 16.99
C LEU A 256 -5.64 -8.08 15.75
N GLU A 257 -4.58 -8.52 15.06
CA GLU A 257 -4.63 -9.44 13.93
C GLU A 257 -3.52 -10.47 14.03
N GLY A 258 -3.76 -11.68 13.52
CA GLY A 258 -2.72 -12.71 13.38
C GLY A 258 -1.85 -12.45 12.15
N SER A 259 -0.54 -12.72 12.27
CA SER A 259 0.36 -12.71 11.10
C SER A 259 0.06 -13.85 10.11
N GLY A 260 -0.62 -14.91 10.55
CA GLY A 260 -0.76 -16.18 9.82
C GLY A 260 0.50 -17.06 9.88
N LEU A 261 1.50 -16.67 10.68
CA LEU A 261 2.79 -17.37 10.82
C LEU A 261 3.04 -17.69 12.29
N GLU A 262 3.32 -18.96 12.60
CA GLU A 262 3.67 -19.40 13.96
C GLU A 262 4.94 -18.70 14.47
N LYS A 263 5.93 -18.47 13.59
CA LYS A 263 7.21 -17.84 13.92
C LYS A 263 7.13 -16.31 14.07
N LEU A 264 5.96 -15.71 13.84
CA LEU A 264 5.73 -14.28 14.02
C LEU A 264 4.49 -14.04 14.90
N PRO A 265 4.59 -14.31 16.21
CA PRO A 265 3.54 -13.94 17.17
C PRO A 265 3.48 -12.42 17.35
N SER A 266 2.44 -11.92 18.04
CA SER A 266 2.39 -10.48 18.37
C SER A 266 3.50 -10.09 19.36
N TYR A 267 3.83 -8.79 19.40
CA TYR A 267 4.75 -8.23 20.38
C TYR A 267 4.33 -8.55 21.82
N LEU A 268 3.03 -8.39 22.12
CA LEU A 268 2.47 -8.74 23.43
C LEU A 268 2.68 -10.21 23.79
N ALA A 269 2.54 -11.13 22.84
CA ALA A 269 2.74 -12.56 23.10
C ALA A 269 4.21 -12.91 23.38
N MET A 270 5.14 -12.06 22.97
CA MET A 270 6.59 -12.22 23.25
C MET A 270 7.02 -11.68 24.61
N VAL A 271 6.15 -10.98 25.33
CA VAL A 271 6.47 -10.47 26.66
C VAL A 271 6.55 -11.64 27.65
N PRO A 272 7.68 -11.86 28.33
CA PRO A 272 7.86 -12.96 29.26
C PRO A 272 6.95 -12.82 30.49
N ALA A 273 6.68 -13.92 31.17
CA ALA A 273 5.95 -13.90 32.44
C ALA A 273 6.66 -13.00 33.46
N GLY A 274 5.96 -12.04 34.05
CA GLY A 274 6.53 -11.03 34.95
C GLY A 274 7.26 -9.88 34.26
N GLY A 275 7.40 -9.91 32.92
CA GLY A 275 7.91 -8.79 32.14
C GLY A 275 6.86 -7.67 32.02
N ARG A 276 7.30 -6.52 31.50
CA ARG A 276 6.42 -5.39 31.18
C ARG A 276 6.48 -5.06 29.69
N ALA A 277 5.33 -4.87 29.07
CA ALA A 277 5.21 -4.34 27.73
C ALA A 277 5.36 -2.81 27.74
N THR A 278 5.94 -2.25 26.68
CA THR A 278 5.85 -0.82 26.42
C THR A 278 4.44 -0.50 25.91
N ALA A 279 3.76 0.46 26.52
CA ALA A 279 2.38 0.83 26.18
C ALA A 279 2.25 1.45 24.78
N LEU A 280 3.30 2.10 24.31
CA LEU A 280 3.41 2.79 23.02
C LEU A 280 4.69 2.35 22.29
N PRO A 281 4.82 1.07 21.87
CA PRO A 281 5.99 0.64 21.12
C PRO A 281 6.05 1.34 19.76
N ARG A 282 7.27 1.52 19.23
CA ARG A 282 7.48 2.08 17.90
C ARG A 282 8.10 1.03 16.97
N PHE A 283 7.49 0.87 15.80
CA PHE A 283 7.95 -0.06 14.78
C PHE A 283 8.03 0.65 13.43
N TRP A 284 9.11 0.35 12.68
CA TRP A 284 9.34 0.92 11.34
C TRP A 284 9.65 -0.18 10.36
N LEU A 285 9.03 -0.12 9.18
CA LEU A 285 9.46 -0.87 8.01
C LEU A 285 10.38 0.01 7.18
N GLU A 286 11.55 -0.49 6.89
CA GLU A 286 12.56 0.20 6.09
C GLU A 286 13.08 -0.69 4.98
N ALA A 287 13.40 -0.08 3.83
CA ALA A 287 13.99 -0.81 2.72
C ALA A 287 15.42 -1.26 3.04
N ALA A 288 15.78 -2.46 2.59
CA ALA A 288 17.09 -3.07 2.82
C ALA A 288 17.56 -3.81 1.56
N TYR A 289 18.33 -3.12 0.72
CA TYR A 289 18.94 -3.67 -0.49
C TYR A 289 20.42 -3.92 -0.26
N ASP A 290 20.95 -4.96 -0.92
CA ASP A 290 22.39 -5.05 -1.16
C ASP A 290 22.82 -3.93 -2.11
N PRO A 291 24.12 -3.58 -2.20
CA PRO A 291 24.58 -2.69 -3.24
C PRO A 291 24.08 -3.16 -4.60
N ILE A 292 23.41 -2.26 -5.35
CA ILE A 292 22.83 -2.62 -6.64
C ILE A 292 23.97 -3.01 -7.60
N ALA A 293 23.95 -4.27 -8.05
CA ALA A 293 24.94 -4.74 -9.00
C ALA A 293 24.68 -4.12 -10.38
N ARG A 294 25.75 -3.68 -11.03
CA ARG A 294 25.69 -3.13 -12.40
C ARG A 294 26.81 -3.64 -13.26
N ASP A 295 26.62 -3.62 -14.58
CA ASP A 295 27.72 -3.84 -15.51
C ASP A 295 28.63 -2.61 -15.61
N ALA A 296 29.77 -2.75 -16.28
CA ALA A 296 30.76 -1.68 -16.42
C ALA A 296 30.22 -0.50 -17.24
N ASP A 297 29.35 -0.78 -18.22
CA ASP A 297 28.79 0.21 -19.14
C ASP A 297 27.54 0.90 -18.58
N GLU A 298 27.09 0.48 -17.37
CA GLU A 298 25.84 0.96 -16.75
C GLU A 298 24.59 0.77 -17.64
N LEU A 299 24.54 -0.35 -18.34
CA LEU A 299 23.40 -0.75 -19.18
C LEU A 299 22.58 -1.89 -18.59
N ALA A 300 23.07 -2.51 -17.50
CA ALA A 300 22.40 -3.57 -16.79
C ALA A 300 22.51 -3.38 -15.28
N TRP A 301 21.40 -3.58 -14.58
CA TRP A 301 21.29 -3.39 -13.14
C TRP A 301 20.57 -4.56 -12.51
N ARG A 302 21.07 -5.07 -11.37
CA ARG A 302 20.39 -6.12 -10.59
C ARG A 302 20.13 -5.65 -9.18
N LEU A 303 18.86 -5.70 -8.80
CA LEU A 303 18.38 -5.44 -7.46
C LEU A 303 18.36 -6.75 -6.66
N SER A 304 19.05 -6.78 -5.53
CA SER A 304 19.15 -7.94 -4.64
C SER A 304 19.08 -7.56 -3.17
N GLY A 305 19.11 -8.54 -2.30
CA GLY A 305 19.06 -8.36 -0.87
C GLY A 305 17.70 -8.68 -0.27
N ARG A 306 17.59 -8.44 1.01
CA ARG A 306 16.41 -8.77 1.83
C ARG A 306 15.17 -7.96 1.47
N ARG A 307 15.33 -6.80 0.88
CA ARG A 307 14.30 -5.80 0.49
C ARG A 307 13.69 -5.04 1.66
N MET A 308 13.36 -5.69 2.78
CA MET A 308 12.69 -5.06 3.92
C MET A 308 13.30 -5.48 5.25
N THR A 309 13.31 -4.55 6.20
CA THR A 309 13.67 -4.78 7.60
C THR A 309 12.69 -4.08 8.52
N CYS A 310 12.43 -4.64 9.67
CA CYS A 310 11.65 -4.03 10.73
C CYS A 310 12.60 -3.52 11.83
N LEU A 311 12.36 -2.29 12.28
CA LEU A 311 13.20 -1.57 13.24
C LEU A 311 12.35 -1.03 14.37
N THR A 312 12.99 -0.74 15.52
CA THR A 312 12.36 -0.06 16.65
C THR A 312 13.03 1.28 16.91
N GLU A 313 12.46 2.12 17.77
CA GLU A 313 12.94 3.49 18.04
C GLU A 313 14.39 3.61 18.51
N SER A 314 14.96 2.53 19.02
CA SER A 314 16.37 2.48 19.39
C SER A 314 17.33 2.32 18.22
N ASP A 315 16.81 2.09 17.02
CA ASP A 315 17.62 1.99 15.82
C ASP A 315 17.74 3.39 15.19
N VAL A 316 18.96 3.80 14.84
CA VAL A 316 19.27 5.15 14.33
C VAL A 316 19.79 5.09 12.91
N ALA A 317 19.45 6.10 12.10
CA ALA A 317 19.97 6.26 10.76
C ALA A 317 21.50 6.48 10.79
N GLY A 318 22.23 5.76 9.93
CA GLY A 318 23.66 5.93 9.71
C GLY A 318 23.97 6.09 8.22
N ASP A 319 25.20 6.48 7.89
CA ASP A 319 25.62 6.77 6.49
C ASP A 319 25.49 5.58 5.53
N ASN A 320 25.48 4.35 6.07
CA ASN A 320 25.37 3.11 5.30
C ASN A 320 24.08 2.31 5.66
N GLY A 321 22.97 3.00 5.98
CA GLY A 321 21.74 2.39 6.46
C GLY A 321 21.55 2.49 7.96
N MET A 322 20.46 1.87 8.46
CA MET A 322 20.11 1.92 9.89
C MET A 322 21.11 1.15 10.75
N LYS A 323 21.64 1.81 11.76
CA LYS A 323 22.47 1.20 12.81
C LYS A 323 21.63 1.00 14.06
N ARG A 324 21.78 -0.19 14.66
CA ARG A 324 21.17 -0.49 15.94
C ARG A 324 21.82 0.35 17.02
N ALA A 325 21.03 1.13 17.76
CA ALA A 325 21.56 1.96 18.84
C ALA A 325 22.15 1.11 19.97
N ALA A 326 23.18 1.64 20.61
CA ALA A 326 23.79 1.02 21.78
C ALA A 326 22.93 1.13 23.06
N ALA A 327 21.92 2.03 23.06
CA ALA A 327 21.02 2.22 24.19
C ALA A 327 20.11 0.99 24.39
N PRO A 328 19.72 0.64 25.64
CA PRO A 328 18.83 -0.46 25.92
C PRO A 328 17.42 -0.13 25.38
N ALA A 329 17.15 -0.59 24.18
CA ALA A 329 15.79 -0.66 23.66
C ALA A 329 15.00 -1.69 24.45
N ASP A 330 13.67 -1.59 24.37
CA ASP A 330 12.79 -2.68 24.73
C ASP A 330 13.26 -3.96 24.01
N ALA A 331 13.86 -4.89 24.79
CA ALA A 331 14.41 -6.12 24.24
C ALA A 331 13.33 -7.00 23.58
N VAL A 332 12.06 -6.86 23.99
CA VAL A 332 10.93 -7.56 23.40
C VAL A 332 10.58 -6.92 22.06
N ALA A 333 10.55 -5.59 21.98
CA ALA A 333 10.31 -4.87 20.71
C ALA A 333 11.38 -5.24 19.68
N ARG A 334 12.66 -5.29 20.08
CA ARG A 334 13.76 -5.70 19.21
C ARG A 334 13.59 -7.13 18.71
N ARG A 335 13.28 -8.09 19.59
CA ARG A 335 13.02 -9.49 19.18
C ARG A 335 11.86 -9.60 18.24
N TRP A 336 10.81 -8.80 18.44
CA TRP A 336 9.67 -8.78 17.53
C TRP A 336 10.06 -8.23 16.15
N CYS A 337 10.82 -7.14 16.09
CA CYS A 337 11.35 -6.60 14.84
C CYS A 337 12.28 -7.60 14.12
N ASP A 338 13.13 -8.32 14.86
CA ASP A 338 13.98 -9.38 14.32
C ASP A 338 13.14 -10.51 13.72
N ALA A 339 12.08 -10.94 14.41
CA ALA A 339 11.15 -11.95 13.92
C ALA A 339 10.37 -11.48 12.69
N MET A 340 9.89 -10.23 12.69
CA MET A 340 9.22 -9.60 11.54
C MET A 340 10.14 -9.57 10.33
N THR A 341 11.39 -9.13 10.53
CA THR A 341 12.42 -9.08 9.48
C THR A 341 12.73 -10.46 8.92
N ALA A 342 12.92 -11.45 9.79
CA ALA A 342 13.28 -12.81 9.38
C ALA A 342 12.15 -13.54 8.64
N ASN A 343 10.90 -13.18 8.91
CA ASN A 343 9.72 -13.80 8.32
C ASN A 343 9.00 -12.92 7.29
N TYR A 344 9.61 -11.81 6.86
CA TYR A 344 8.93 -10.84 5.99
C TYR A 344 8.44 -11.45 4.67
N ASP A 345 9.25 -12.24 3.99
CA ASP A 345 8.87 -12.90 2.74
C ASP A 345 7.71 -13.90 2.91
N ALA A 346 7.72 -14.66 4.01
CA ALA A 346 6.63 -15.57 4.36
C ALA A 346 5.34 -14.80 4.71
N LEU A 347 5.48 -13.67 5.40
CA LEU A 347 4.36 -12.76 5.70
C LEU A 347 3.79 -12.16 4.42
N ALA A 348 4.63 -11.71 3.50
CA ALA A 348 4.24 -11.16 2.21
C ALA A 348 3.48 -12.17 1.32
N ALA A 349 3.77 -13.47 1.46
CA ALA A 349 3.02 -14.54 0.79
C ALA A 349 1.65 -14.82 1.44
N LYS A 350 1.48 -14.50 2.73
CA LYS A 350 0.22 -14.67 3.46
C LYS A 350 -0.66 -13.42 3.43
N GLN A 351 -0.04 -12.27 3.45
CA GLN A 351 -0.69 -10.95 3.47
C GLN A 351 -0.10 -10.10 2.32
N PRO A 352 -0.74 -10.09 1.15
CA PRO A 352 -0.21 -9.48 -0.08
C PRO A 352 0.24 -8.03 0.05
N ILE A 353 -0.35 -7.25 0.98
CA ILE A 353 0.01 -5.84 1.20
C ILE A 353 1.51 -5.64 1.49
N PHE A 354 2.17 -6.59 2.16
CA PHE A 354 3.60 -6.49 2.41
C PHE A 354 4.44 -6.73 1.15
N ALA A 355 3.96 -7.54 0.21
CA ALA A 355 4.58 -7.65 -1.10
C ALA A 355 4.29 -6.43 -1.97
N GLU A 356 3.08 -5.86 -1.93
CA GLU A 356 2.76 -4.58 -2.60
C GLU A 356 3.67 -3.44 -2.10
N LEU A 357 3.95 -3.39 -0.80
CA LEU A 357 4.91 -2.43 -0.25
C LEU A 357 6.31 -2.62 -0.87
N THR A 358 6.79 -3.86 -0.96
CA THR A 358 8.08 -4.16 -1.60
C THR A 358 8.07 -3.73 -3.07
N ASN A 359 6.98 -3.98 -3.78
CA ASN A 359 6.81 -3.57 -5.18
C ASN A 359 6.87 -2.04 -5.34
N CYS A 360 6.21 -1.28 -4.49
CA CYS A 360 6.28 0.18 -4.48
C CYS A 360 7.72 0.67 -4.25
N ILE A 361 8.46 0.02 -3.35
CA ILE A 361 9.85 0.38 -3.05
C ILE A 361 10.76 0.02 -4.24
N ASP A 362 10.62 -1.16 -4.85
CA ASP A 362 11.34 -1.56 -6.07
C ASP A 362 11.12 -0.51 -7.18
N LEU A 363 9.87 -0.10 -7.42
CA LEU A 363 9.52 0.91 -8.43
C LEU A 363 10.14 2.28 -8.11
N ALA A 364 10.18 2.69 -6.85
CA ALA A 364 10.82 3.94 -6.44
C ALA A 364 12.34 3.90 -6.63
N VAL A 365 12.99 2.76 -6.33
CA VAL A 365 14.43 2.56 -6.58
C VAL A 365 14.74 2.60 -8.08
N VAL A 366 13.90 1.95 -8.90
CA VAL A 366 14.02 2.00 -10.37
C VAL A 366 13.82 3.42 -10.89
N ALA A 367 12.83 4.17 -10.39
CA ALA A 367 12.63 5.57 -10.75
C ALA A 367 13.87 6.43 -10.39
N ALA A 368 14.49 6.18 -9.23
CA ALA A 368 15.72 6.86 -8.83
C ALA A 368 16.92 6.49 -9.72
N LEU A 369 17.03 5.23 -10.16
CA LEU A 369 18.04 4.78 -11.13
C LEU A 369 17.83 5.46 -12.48
N ILE A 370 16.61 5.40 -13.03
CA ILE A 370 16.27 6.01 -14.33
C ILE A 370 16.64 7.49 -14.31
N HIS A 371 16.18 8.22 -13.32
CA HIS A 371 16.40 9.66 -13.21
C HIS A 371 17.88 9.98 -12.90
N GLY A 372 18.47 9.30 -11.92
CA GLY A 372 19.82 9.58 -11.42
C GLY A 372 20.92 9.21 -12.40
N ARG A 373 20.73 8.18 -13.20
CA ARG A 373 21.66 7.71 -14.22
C ARG A 373 21.27 8.11 -15.64
N GLN A 374 20.14 8.87 -15.77
CA GLN A 374 19.60 9.31 -17.07
C GLN A 374 19.42 8.13 -18.04
N LEU A 375 18.84 7.00 -17.52
CA LEU A 375 18.72 5.78 -18.30
C LEU A 375 17.78 5.96 -19.49
N ASP A 376 16.78 6.81 -19.38
CA ASP A 376 15.89 7.25 -20.47
C ASP A 376 16.66 7.87 -21.62
N LYS A 377 17.58 8.80 -21.35
CA LYS A 377 18.44 9.43 -22.36
C LYS A 377 19.46 8.46 -22.93
N ARG A 378 20.05 7.60 -22.08
CA ARG A 378 21.02 6.58 -22.52
C ARG A 378 20.40 5.55 -23.44
N ALA A 379 19.16 5.17 -23.17
CA ALA A 379 18.37 4.29 -24.03
C ALA A 379 17.80 5.02 -25.26
N GLY A 380 17.62 6.34 -25.20
CA GLY A 380 16.75 7.05 -26.13
C GLY A 380 15.25 6.70 -25.95
N CYS A 381 14.87 6.29 -24.75
CA CYS A 381 13.51 5.84 -24.43
C CYS A 381 12.64 7.03 -24.01
N ASP A 382 11.54 7.26 -24.73
CA ASP A 382 10.58 8.33 -24.43
C ASP A 382 9.60 7.89 -23.33
N LEU A 383 9.80 8.41 -22.12
CA LEU A 383 8.94 8.19 -20.95
C LEU A 383 7.94 9.34 -20.72
N ALA A 384 7.78 10.29 -21.64
CA ALA A 384 6.90 11.46 -21.47
C ALA A 384 5.46 11.06 -21.15
N ALA A 385 4.94 9.94 -21.68
CA ALA A 385 3.61 9.42 -21.39
C ALA A 385 3.40 9.11 -19.90
N PHE A 386 4.45 8.76 -19.16
CA PHE A 386 4.36 8.50 -17.72
C PHE A 386 4.54 9.78 -16.89
N ILE A 387 5.33 10.73 -17.39
CA ILE A 387 5.68 11.94 -16.64
C ILE A 387 4.58 12.98 -16.69
N ASP A 388 3.95 13.18 -17.86
CA ASP A 388 2.92 14.19 -18.06
C ASP A 388 1.57 13.75 -17.49
N PRO A 389 1.03 14.45 -16.46
CA PRO A 389 -0.29 14.14 -15.90
C PRO A 389 -1.45 14.34 -16.88
N ALA A 390 -1.29 15.17 -17.91
CA ALA A 390 -2.33 15.36 -18.92
C ALA A 390 -2.40 14.16 -19.87
N THR A 391 -1.27 13.54 -20.16
CA THR A 391 -1.23 12.33 -20.99
C THR A 391 -1.75 11.10 -20.25
N LEU A 392 -1.41 10.92 -18.97
CA LEU A 392 -1.90 9.81 -18.17
C LEU A 392 -2.42 10.31 -16.82
N PRO A 393 -3.70 10.69 -16.73
CA PRO A 393 -4.33 11.02 -15.45
C PRO A 393 -4.42 9.77 -14.57
N LEU A 394 -3.98 9.88 -13.32
CA LEU A 394 -4.10 8.79 -12.36
C LEU A 394 -5.40 8.87 -11.57
N PRO A 395 -5.95 7.72 -11.13
CA PRO A 395 -7.04 7.68 -10.18
C PRO A 395 -6.68 8.44 -8.89
N LYS A 396 -7.68 9.06 -8.27
CA LYS A 396 -7.52 9.71 -6.96
C LYS A 396 -8.19 8.87 -5.89
N TYR A 397 -7.50 8.77 -4.76
CA TYR A 397 -7.96 8.04 -3.57
C TYR A 397 -8.26 9.02 -2.45
N ASP A 398 -9.22 8.68 -1.58
CA ASP A 398 -9.46 9.48 -0.37
C ASP A 398 -8.19 9.52 0.49
N VAL A 399 -7.82 10.70 0.96
CA VAL A 399 -6.57 10.89 1.70
C VAL A 399 -6.71 10.34 3.12
N PRO A 400 -5.88 9.38 3.55
CA PRO A 400 -5.90 8.91 4.92
C PRO A 400 -5.36 9.98 5.87
N THR A 401 -6.12 10.35 6.89
CA THR A 401 -5.79 11.41 7.85
C THR A 401 -5.63 10.89 9.27
N SER A 402 -6.39 9.89 9.64
CA SER A 402 -6.39 9.35 11.00
C SER A 402 -6.73 7.87 11.09
N VAL A 403 -6.33 7.27 12.22
CA VAL A 403 -6.66 5.90 12.62
C VAL A 403 -7.21 5.93 14.03
N PRO A 404 -8.37 5.30 14.32
CA PRO A 404 -8.86 5.15 15.68
C PRO A 404 -7.84 4.41 16.57
N THR A 405 -7.66 4.89 17.79
CA THR A 405 -6.85 4.18 18.78
C THR A 405 -7.65 2.97 19.30
N VAL A 406 -6.98 1.81 19.37
CA VAL A 406 -7.56 0.58 19.92
C VAL A 406 -6.57 -0.02 20.91
N ALA A 407 -6.93 -0.07 22.18
CA ALA A 407 -6.13 -0.72 23.20
C ALA A 407 -6.28 -2.24 23.15
N THR A 408 -5.22 -2.96 23.44
CA THR A 408 -5.23 -4.42 23.55
C THR A 408 -4.38 -4.87 24.74
N GLY A 409 -4.74 -5.99 25.35
CA GLY A 409 -4.03 -6.51 26.50
C GLY A 409 -4.16 -8.01 26.65
N LEU A 410 -3.18 -8.63 27.30
CA LEU A 410 -3.21 -10.01 27.69
C LEU A 410 -3.87 -10.14 29.08
N LYS A 411 -4.85 -11.04 29.21
CA LYS A 411 -5.53 -11.34 30.49
C LYS A 411 -4.58 -11.86 31.57
N LYS A 412 -3.42 -12.44 31.18
CA LYS A 412 -2.40 -12.93 32.12
C LYS A 412 -1.23 -11.95 32.17
N GLY A 413 -0.93 -11.42 33.36
CA GLY A 413 0.26 -10.62 33.61
C GLY A 413 0.10 -9.10 33.59
N GLY A 414 -1.11 -8.57 33.29
CA GLY A 414 -1.37 -7.13 33.34
C GLY A 414 -0.63 -6.32 32.25
N ASN A 415 -0.16 -6.99 31.18
CA ASN A 415 0.47 -6.33 30.06
C ASN A 415 -0.56 -5.88 29.02
N TRP A 416 -0.38 -4.68 28.53
CA TRP A 416 -1.23 -4.06 27.51
C TRP A 416 -0.43 -3.14 26.59
N VAL A 417 -0.93 -2.96 25.38
CA VAL A 417 -0.46 -1.97 24.40
C VAL A 417 -1.64 -1.11 24.02
N LEU A 418 -1.49 0.18 24.15
CA LEU A 418 -2.52 1.14 23.78
C LEU A 418 -2.48 1.50 22.31
N SER A 419 -1.29 1.68 21.77
CA SER A 419 -1.07 2.02 20.39
C SER A 419 0.35 1.64 20.00
N ALA A 420 0.54 1.15 18.79
CA ALA A 420 1.85 1.10 18.17
C ALA A 420 2.02 2.32 17.27
N SER A 421 3.18 2.97 17.33
CA SER A 421 3.55 4.11 16.51
C SER A 421 4.67 3.75 15.52
N GLY A 422 5.13 4.71 14.71
CA GLY A 422 6.15 4.50 13.68
C GLY A 422 5.55 4.45 12.28
N GLY A 423 6.10 3.65 11.38
CA GLY A 423 5.60 3.68 10.01
C GLY A 423 6.43 2.93 8.97
N VAL A 424 6.44 3.46 7.77
CA VAL A 424 7.28 3.03 6.65
C VAL A 424 8.19 4.19 6.27
N LYS A 425 9.48 3.92 6.05
CA LYS A 425 10.44 4.94 5.62
C LYS A 425 11.51 4.33 4.71
N PHE A 426 11.77 4.97 3.58
CA PHE A 426 12.88 4.59 2.71
C PHE A 426 13.36 5.77 1.85
N GLN A 427 14.63 5.69 1.45
CA GLN A 427 15.26 6.71 0.61
C GLN A 427 15.72 6.07 -0.70
N PRO A 428 14.94 6.15 -1.80
CA PRO A 428 15.26 5.50 -3.07
C PRO A 428 16.60 5.93 -3.64
N TRP A 429 16.95 7.19 -3.47
CA TRP A 429 18.20 7.77 -3.97
C TRP A 429 19.44 7.17 -3.32
N GLN A 430 19.35 6.80 -2.05
CA GLN A 430 20.45 6.17 -1.32
C GLN A 430 20.78 4.81 -1.93
N PHE A 431 19.76 4.02 -2.29
CA PHE A 431 19.96 2.73 -2.95
C PHE A 431 20.48 2.89 -4.38
N ALA A 432 19.91 3.81 -5.17
CA ALA A 432 20.37 4.09 -6.52
C ALA A 432 21.82 4.62 -6.58
N ALA A 433 22.31 5.24 -5.51
CA ALA A 433 23.70 5.69 -5.39
C ALA A 433 24.64 4.55 -4.92
N ASN A 434 24.16 3.59 -4.13
CA ASN A 434 24.96 2.48 -3.60
C ASN A 434 25.02 1.33 -4.60
N THR A 435 26.06 1.33 -5.45
CA THR A 435 26.19 0.36 -6.55
C THR A 435 27.55 -0.32 -6.56
N ALA A 436 27.62 -1.53 -7.09
CA ALA A 436 28.82 -2.33 -7.26
C ALA A 436 28.90 -2.91 -8.68
N VAL A 437 30.09 -2.93 -9.28
CA VAL A 437 30.30 -3.56 -10.60
C VAL A 437 30.29 -5.08 -10.45
N ALA A 438 29.50 -5.75 -11.30
CA ALA A 438 29.38 -7.21 -11.35
C ALA A 438 29.33 -7.68 -12.83
N ALA A 439 30.32 -8.44 -13.24
CA ALA A 439 30.48 -8.83 -14.64
C ALA A 439 29.39 -9.78 -15.15
N ASP A 440 28.76 -10.55 -14.26
CA ASP A 440 27.70 -11.49 -14.60
C ASP A 440 26.42 -10.80 -15.09
N VAL A 441 26.18 -9.55 -14.70
CA VAL A 441 24.98 -8.79 -15.07
C VAL A 441 24.96 -8.48 -16.59
N THR A 442 26.13 -8.32 -17.23
CA THR A 442 26.24 -8.14 -18.69
C THR A 442 25.70 -9.34 -19.45
N ALA A 443 26.07 -10.57 -19.04
CA ALA A 443 25.60 -11.78 -19.69
C ALA A 443 24.08 -11.95 -19.56
N VAL A 444 23.52 -11.65 -18.38
CA VAL A 444 22.07 -11.67 -18.15
C VAL A 444 21.34 -10.69 -19.07
N ARG A 445 21.84 -9.46 -19.22
CA ARG A 445 21.30 -8.46 -20.16
C ARG A 445 21.33 -8.98 -21.60
N THR A 446 22.48 -9.47 -22.06
CA THR A 446 22.63 -9.98 -23.43
C THR A 446 21.63 -11.09 -23.74
N GLN A 447 21.46 -12.05 -22.80
CA GLN A 447 20.50 -13.13 -22.96
C GLN A 447 19.05 -12.61 -22.96
N ALA A 448 18.70 -11.69 -22.04
CA ALA A 448 17.36 -11.14 -21.93
C ALA A 448 16.95 -10.37 -23.19
N LEU A 449 17.86 -9.56 -23.76
CA LEU A 449 17.56 -8.76 -24.95
C LEU A 449 17.58 -9.62 -26.24
N ALA A 450 18.40 -10.67 -26.31
CA ALA A 450 18.38 -11.61 -27.43
C ALA A 450 17.07 -12.41 -27.53
N ALA A 451 16.35 -12.61 -26.42
CA ALA A 451 15.05 -13.25 -26.40
C ALA A 451 13.90 -12.34 -26.86
N ARG A 452 14.16 -11.06 -27.18
CA ARG A 452 13.13 -10.10 -27.62
C ARG A 452 12.53 -10.58 -28.94
N PRO A 453 11.20 -10.70 -29.07
CA PRO A 453 10.54 -11.00 -30.33
C PRO A 453 10.81 -9.91 -31.37
N ALA A 454 11.01 -10.31 -32.63
CA ALA A 454 11.24 -9.36 -33.75
C ALA A 454 10.05 -8.40 -33.93
N ASP A 455 8.83 -8.87 -33.62
CA ASP A 455 7.57 -8.11 -33.70
C ASP A 455 7.08 -7.66 -32.31
N ALA A 456 7.96 -7.33 -31.40
CA ALA A 456 7.60 -6.96 -30.02
C ALA A 456 6.53 -5.83 -29.92
N ALA A 457 6.38 -5.03 -30.97
CA ALA A 457 5.32 -4.01 -31.06
C ALA A 457 3.93 -4.59 -31.30
N SER A 458 3.82 -5.82 -31.82
CA SER A 458 2.54 -6.49 -32.15
C SER A 458 2.15 -7.57 -31.13
N THR A 459 3.08 -7.99 -30.24
CA THR A 459 2.88 -9.13 -29.33
C THR A 459 2.63 -8.72 -27.87
N GLY A 460 2.36 -7.43 -27.60
CA GLY A 460 2.15 -6.93 -26.23
C GLY A 460 3.36 -6.16 -25.68
N CYS A 461 3.34 -5.85 -24.38
CA CYS A 461 4.41 -5.09 -23.73
C CYS A 461 5.45 -5.97 -23.01
N SER A 462 5.32 -7.29 -23.06
CA SER A 462 6.17 -8.23 -22.32
C SER A 462 6.56 -9.47 -23.13
N TRP A 463 7.65 -10.15 -22.72
CA TRP A 463 8.10 -11.45 -23.23
C TRP A 463 8.86 -12.23 -22.15
N ASP A 464 9.03 -13.55 -22.35
CA ASP A 464 9.76 -14.46 -21.48
C ASP A 464 11.19 -14.74 -21.93
#